data_9a66b11062ddca80facb0d051f08a8f6
#
_entry.id   9a66b11062ddca80facb0d051f08a8f6
#
_cell.length_a   1.000
_cell.length_b   1.000
_cell.length_c   1.000
_cell.angle_alpha   90.00
_cell.angle_beta   90.00
_cell.angle_gamma   90.00
#
_symmetry.space_group_name_H-M   'P 1'
#
loop_
_entity.id
_entity.type
_entity.pdbx_description
1 polymer ?
#
loop_
_entity_poly.entity_id
_entity_poly.type
_entity_poly.pdbx_seq_one_letter_code
_entity_poly.pdbx_strand_id
1 'polypeptide(L)'
;IKYLVSNVLKCGNNAYLKRVPKELLFADKEIMKNFLYGYFSGDGWVRKNDIAIRSSSRQLLQDTQALLLRFGIPLRVKWKLLKDKTYEARISSQKFLSQYASRIGFVVNKKTDRASKWLNSRNHDVSDVVPLPKSFYREIKGVIKSEVGISRTYKGWKSFKYAGNIG
;
A
#
# COMPACT_ATOMS: atom_id res chain seq x y z
N ILE A 1 24.76 18.78 -1.47
CA ILE A 1 23.54 17.94 -1.44
C ILE A 1 23.67 16.85 -0.39
N LYS A 2 24.73 15.99 -0.38
CA LYS A 2 24.91 14.90 0.59
C LYS A 2 24.84 15.39 2.05
N TYR A 3 25.53 16.50 2.39
CA TYR A 3 25.50 17.10 3.71
C TYR A 3 24.08 17.50 4.14
N LEU A 4 23.33 18.18 3.25
CA LEU A 4 21.95 18.59 3.49
C LEU A 4 21.05 17.37 3.79
N VAL A 5 21.10 16.34 2.96
CA VAL A 5 20.26 15.14 3.10
C VAL A 5 20.61 14.34 4.37
N SER A 6 21.89 14.15 4.68
CA SER A 6 22.31 13.32 5.81
C SER A 6 22.27 14.05 7.14
N ASN A 7 22.69 15.31 7.21
CA ASN A 7 22.89 16.04 8.46
C ASN A 7 21.75 16.99 8.81
N VAL A 8 21.18 17.66 7.81
CA VAL A 8 20.07 18.59 8.03
C VAL A 8 18.73 17.82 8.04
N LEU A 9 18.43 17.10 6.96
CA LEU A 9 17.17 16.35 6.84
C LEU A 9 17.20 14.99 7.56
N LYS A 10 18.34 14.55 8.04
CA LYS A 10 18.53 13.28 8.78
C LYS A 10 17.91 12.05 8.05
N CYS A 11 18.00 12.05 6.73
CA CYS A 11 17.45 10.97 5.88
C CYS A 11 18.26 9.66 5.93
N GLY A 12 19.34 9.61 6.74
CA GLY A 12 20.30 8.51 6.80
C GLY A 12 21.45 8.68 5.80
N ASN A 13 22.59 8.10 6.15
CA ASN A 13 23.86 8.24 5.41
C ASN A 13 24.20 7.05 4.53
N ASN A 14 23.46 5.96 4.59
CA ASN A 14 23.62 4.77 3.74
C ASN A 14 22.27 4.14 3.38
N ALA A 15 22.29 3.13 2.51
CA ALA A 15 21.09 2.49 1.99
C ALA A 15 20.20 1.84 3.06
N TYR A 16 20.79 1.33 4.14
CA TYR A 16 20.06 0.62 5.21
C TYR A 16 19.44 1.57 6.23
N LEU A 17 20.02 2.76 6.41
CA LEU A 17 19.61 3.76 7.39
C LEU A 17 18.71 4.86 6.78
N LYS A 18 18.36 4.74 5.50
CA LYS A 18 17.45 5.70 4.86
C LYS A 18 16.13 5.79 5.61
N ARG A 19 15.60 7.01 5.69
CA ARG A 19 14.30 7.29 6.30
C ARG A 19 13.67 8.53 5.67
N VAL A 20 12.39 8.70 5.85
CA VAL A 20 11.71 9.96 5.56
C VAL A 20 12.10 10.99 6.63
N PRO A 21 12.39 12.26 6.26
CA PRO A 21 12.55 13.33 7.25
C PRO A 21 11.38 13.36 8.22
N LYS A 22 11.67 13.51 9.53
CA LYS A 22 10.61 13.53 10.54
C LYS A 22 9.62 14.65 10.30
N GLU A 23 10.10 15.81 9.88
CA GLU A 23 9.30 17.00 9.58
C GLU A 23 8.27 16.69 8.48
N LEU A 24 8.62 15.85 7.52
CA LEU A 24 7.74 15.47 6.43
C LEU A 24 6.60 14.56 6.87
N LEU A 25 6.81 13.73 7.92
CA LEU A 25 5.75 12.88 8.47
C LEU A 25 4.60 13.68 9.09
N PHE A 26 4.86 14.94 9.48
CA PHE A 26 3.90 15.86 10.09
C PHE A 26 3.57 17.05 9.19
N ALA A 27 4.11 17.11 7.98
CA ALA A 27 3.89 18.18 7.02
C ALA A 27 2.45 18.17 6.47
N ASP A 28 2.10 19.22 5.74
CA ASP A 28 0.83 19.32 5.03
C ASP A 28 0.72 18.23 3.94
N LYS A 29 -0.51 17.84 3.64
CA LYS A 29 -0.79 16.79 2.66
C LYS A 29 -0.15 17.05 1.28
N GLU A 30 -0.07 18.32 0.86
CA GLU A 30 0.51 18.67 -0.43
C GLU A 30 2.03 18.41 -0.45
N ILE A 31 2.73 18.71 0.64
CA ILE A 31 4.17 18.41 0.79
C ILE A 31 4.40 16.90 0.79
N MET A 32 3.61 16.15 1.56
CA MET A 32 3.68 14.68 1.57
C MET A 32 3.40 14.08 0.19
N LYS A 33 2.41 14.60 -0.52
CA LYS A 33 2.06 14.18 -1.88
C LYS A 33 3.25 14.38 -2.82
N ASN A 34 3.87 15.57 -2.81
CA ASN A 34 5.01 15.88 -3.67
C ASN A 34 6.22 14.98 -3.37
N PHE A 35 6.45 14.64 -2.11
CA PHE A 35 7.47 13.66 -1.75
C PHE A 35 7.15 12.27 -2.33
N LEU A 36 5.93 11.76 -2.10
CA LEU A 36 5.51 10.45 -2.63
C LEU A 36 5.52 10.42 -4.16
N TYR A 37 5.06 11.51 -4.80
CA TYR A 37 5.10 11.71 -6.24
C TYR A 37 6.52 11.57 -6.81
N GLY A 38 7.51 12.25 -6.20
CA GLY A 38 8.93 12.15 -6.58
C GLY A 38 9.52 10.78 -6.27
N TYR A 39 9.29 10.26 -5.05
CA TYR A 39 9.85 8.99 -4.60
C TYR A 39 9.40 7.80 -5.47
N PHE A 40 8.10 7.66 -5.71
CA PHE A 40 7.59 6.59 -6.57
C PHE A 40 7.90 6.80 -8.05
N SER A 41 8.11 8.04 -8.48
CA SER A 41 8.56 8.33 -9.85
C SER A 41 10.00 7.89 -10.08
N GLY A 42 10.89 8.03 -9.08
CA GLY A 42 12.27 7.54 -9.13
C GLY A 42 12.35 6.03 -8.89
N ASP A 43 12.10 5.60 -7.68
CA ASP A 43 12.39 4.26 -7.18
C ASP A 43 11.24 3.26 -7.36
N GLY A 44 10.03 3.72 -7.67
CA GLY A 44 8.87 2.85 -7.88
C GLY A 44 8.80 2.27 -9.30
N TRP A 45 8.18 1.12 -9.44
CA TRP A 45 7.81 0.57 -10.75
C TRP A 45 6.32 0.23 -10.80
N VAL A 46 5.73 0.49 -11.97
CA VAL A 46 4.32 0.28 -12.26
C VAL A 46 4.17 -0.99 -13.09
N ARG A 47 3.41 -1.96 -12.57
CA ARG A 47 3.02 -3.19 -13.26
C ARG A 47 1.54 -3.12 -13.66
N LYS A 48 1.03 -4.20 -14.25
CA LYS A 48 -0.39 -4.28 -14.65
C LYS A 48 -1.32 -4.15 -13.42
N ASN A 49 -0.97 -4.78 -12.30
CA ASN A 49 -1.85 -4.96 -11.15
C ASN A 49 -1.25 -4.46 -9.83
N ASP A 50 -0.09 -3.82 -9.86
CA ASP A 50 0.52 -3.24 -8.67
C ASP A 50 1.47 -2.07 -8.98
N ILE A 51 1.68 -1.23 -7.95
CA ILE A 51 2.82 -0.34 -7.82
C ILE A 51 3.71 -0.95 -6.75
N ALA A 52 5.00 -1.08 -7.04
CA ALA A 52 5.94 -1.64 -6.09
C ALA A 52 7.16 -0.75 -5.90
N ILE A 53 7.76 -0.82 -4.72
CA ILE A 53 9.05 -0.21 -4.37
C ILE A 53 9.90 -1.22 -3.62
N ARG A 54 11.22 -1.05 -3.67
CA ARG A 54 12.17 -1.82 -2.85
C ARG A 54 13.08 -0.90 -2.08
N SER A 55 13.48 -1.33 -0.90
CA SER A 55 14.49 -0.64 -0.09
C SER A 55 15.22 -1.62 0.80
N SER A 56 16.51 -1.38 1.01
CA SER A 56 17.28 -2.04 2.07
C SER A 56 16.93 -1.48 3.45
N SER A 57 16.35 -0.28 3.52
CA SER A 57 15.89 0.31 4.77
C SER A 57 14.47 -0.10 5.10
N ARG A 58 14.32 -0.82 6.21
CA ARG A 58 13.02 -1.14 6.80
C ARG A 58 12.28 0.13 7.24
N GLN A 59 13.01 1.06 7.85
CA GLN A 59 12.45 2.32 8.35
C GLN A 59 11.85 3.16 7.22
N LEU A 60 12.54 3.29 6.09
CA LEU A 60 12.02 4.04 4.94
C LEU A 60 10.69 3.46 4.43
N LEU A 61 10.53 2.14 4.40
CA LEU A 61 9.28 1.52 3.98
C LEU A 61 8.16 1.70 5.01
N GLN A 62 8.47 1.69 6.31
CA GLN A 62 7.51 1.98 7.37
C GLN A 62 7.05 3.44 7.32
N ASP A 63 7.98 4.38 7.15
CA ASP A 63 7.68 5.80 7.00
C ASP A 63 6.81 6.05 5.76
N THR A 64 7.16 5.42 4.63
CA THR A 64 6.37 5.50 3.38
C THR A 64 4.96 4.92 3.56
N GLN A 65 4.83 3.83 4.32
CA GLN A 65 3.54 3.23 4.67
C GLN A 65 2.68 4.21 5.47
N ALA A 66 3.27 4.87 6.47
CA ALA A 66 2.58 5.88 7.27
C ALA A 66 2.12 7.08 6.44
N LEU A 67 2.97 7.58 5.52
CA LEU A 67 2.60 8.67 4.60
C LEU A 67 1.43 8.28 3.69
N LEU A 68 1.48 7.10 3.06
CA LEU A 68 0.42 6.64 2.16
C LEU A 68 -0.91 6.42 2.88
N LEU A 69 -0.89 5.98 4.14
CA LEU A 69 -2.11 5.84 4.95
C LEU A 69 -2.81 7.17 5.18
N ARG A 70 -2.09 8.31 5.21
CA ARG A 70 -2.69 9.66 5.26
C ARG A 70 -3.55 9.98 4.03
N PHE A 71 -3.33 9.27 2.92
CA PHE A 71 -4.13 9.34 1.69
C PHE A 71 -5.15 8.20 1.58
N GLY A 72 -5.26 7.35 2.60
CA GLY A 72 -6.13 6.17 2.60
C GLY A 72 -5.62 5.04 1.70
N ILE A 73 -4.32 5.00 1.41
CA ILE A 73 -3.69 4.03 0.52
C ILE A 73 -2.80 3.09 1.34
N PRO A 74 -3.19 1.83 1.57
CA PRO A 74 -2.37 0.88 2.29
C PRO A 74 -1.19 0.39 1.41
N LEU A 75 0.02 0.41 1.98
CA LEU A 75 1.21 -0.17 1.40
C LEU A 75 1.50 -1.50 2.10
N ARG A 76 1.46 -2.60 1.38
CA ARG A 76 1.76 -3.94 1.92
C ARG A 76 3.24 -4.22 1.82
N VAL A 77 3.91 -4.36 2.95
CA VAL A 77 5.35 -4.66 3.01
C VAL A 77 5.57 -6.14 3.26
N LYS A 78 6.42 -6.76 2.43
CA LYS A 78 6.94 -8.10 2.68
C LYS A 78 8.20 -7.99 3.53
N TRP A 79 8.08 -8.32 4.83
CA TRP A 79 9.19 -8.26 5.78
C TRP A 79 10.20 -9.43 5.65
N LYS A 80 10.05 -10.26 4.63
CA LYS A 80 11.06 -11.26 4.28
C LYS A 80 12.11 -10.62 3.37
N LEU A 81 13.36 -10.67 3.79
CA LEU A 81 14.49 -10.15 3.03
C LEU A 81 14.64 -10.91 1.71
N LEU A 82 14.79 -10.18 0.61
CA LEU A 82 15.07 -10.75 -0.70
C LEU A 82 16.56 -11.12 -0.84
N LYS A 83 16.93 -11.81 -1.92
CA LYS A 83 18.32 -12.20 -2.19
C LYS A 83 19.29 -11.01 -2.28
N ASP A 84 18.81 -9.88 -2.79
CA ASP A 84 19.53 -8.60 -2.92
C ASP A 84 19.55 -7.77 -1.61
N LYS A 85 19.20 -8.37 -0.47
CA LYS A 85 19.13 -7.73 0.85
C LYS A 85 18.15 -6.54 0.89
N THR A 86 17.11 -6.56 0.08
CA THR A 86 16.04 -5.56 0.10
C THR A 86 14.72 -6.13 0.60
N TYR A 87 13.85 -5.24 1.06
CA TYR A 87 12.43 -5.52 1.31
C TYR A 87 11.60 -4.98 0.14
N GLU A 88 10.49 -5.62 -0.15
CA GLU A 88 9.57 -5.18 -1.20
C GLU A 88 8.25 -4.73 -0.58
N ALA A 89 7.76 -3.59 -1.03
CA ALA A 89 6.45 -3.07 -0.66
C ALA A 89 5.60 -2.82 -1.90
N ARG A 90 4.26 -3.04 -1.78
CA ARG A 90 3.33 -2.97 -2.91
C ARG A 90 2.00 -2.33 -2.53
N ILE A 91 1.46 -1.56 -3.46
CA ILE A 91 0.06 -1.19 -3.55
C ILE A 91 -0.57 -2.12 -4.59
N SER A 92 -1.53 -2.96 -4.20
CA SER A 92 -2.03 -4.07 -5.04
C SER A 92 -3.55 -4.21 -4.97
N SER A 93 -4.30 -3.16 -5.16
CA SER A 93 -5.75 -3.18 -5.21
C SER A 93 -6.18 -2.17 -6.24
N GLN A 94 -7.11 -2.51 -7.11
CA GLN A 94 -7.60 -1.60 -8.14
C GLN A 94 -8.08 -0.27 -7.54
N LYS A 95 -8.80 -0.32 -6.43
CA LYS A 95 -9.25 0.85 -5.66
C LYS A 95 -8.07 1.74 -5.25
N PHE A 96 -7.04 1.16 -4.64
CA PHE A 96 -5.89 1.92 -4.13
C PHE A 96 -4.95 2.35 -5.25
N LEU A 97 -4.85 1.60 -6.34
CA LEU A 97 -4.12 2.00 -7.54
C LEU A 97 -4.78 3.22 -8.20
N SER A 98 -6.10 3.22 -8.33
CA SER A 98 -6.86 4.37 -8.84
C SER A 98 -6.75 5.59 -7.91
N GLN A 99 -6.82 5.38 -6.59
CA GLN A 99 -6.61 6.46 -5.61
C GLN A 99 -5.19 7.02 -5.69
N TYR A 100 -4.17 6.17 -5.85
CA TYR A 100 -2.80 6.61 -6.03
C TYR A 100 -2.65 7.45 -7.31
N ALA A 101 -3.15 6.95 -8.43
CA ALA A 101 -3.08 7.64 -9.72
C ALA A 101 -3.78 9.01 -9.70
N SER A 102 -4.94 9.12 -9.05
CA SER A 102 -5.73 10.36 -8.98
C SER A 102 -5.22 11.37 -7.95
N ARG A 103 -4.72 10.91 -6.80
CA ARG A 103 -4.35 11.80 -5.68
C ARG A 103 -2.87 12.15 -5.65
N ILE A 104 -1.99 11.24 -6.09
CA ILE A 104 -0.54 11.39 -6.03
C ILE A 104 0.05 11.44 -7.44
N GLY A 105 -0.10 10.39 -8.24
CA GLY A 105 0.38 10.32 -9.61
C GLY A 105 1.88 10.04 -9.74
N PHE A 106 2.44 10.31 -10.93
CA PHE A 106 3.85 10.11 -11.27
C PHE A 106 4.39 11.25 -12.14
N VAL A 107 5.66 11.62 -11.96
CA VAL A 107 6.38 12.59 -12.82
C VAL A 107 6.59 12.04 -14.23
N VAL A 108 6.87 10.73 -14.34
CA VAL A 108 7.28 10.09 -15.58
C VAL A 108 6.06 9.72 -16.41
N ASN A 109 5.91 10.28 -17.61
CA ASN A 109 4.78 10.04 -18.54
C ASN A 109 4.48 8.56 -18.74
N LYS A 110 5.50 7.72 -18.97
CA LYS A 110 5.33 6.27 -19.16
C LYS A 110 4.67 5.57 -17.95
N LYS A 111 4.92 6.05 -16.72
CA LYS A 111 4.26 5.53 -15.51
C LYS A 111 2.84 6.06 -15.40
N THR A 112 2.63 7.33 -15.74
CA THR A 112 1.31 7.96 -15.78
C THR A 112 0.39 7.28 -16.80
N ASP A 113 0.87 6.96 -18.00
CA ASP A 113 0.10 6.26 -19.04
C ASP A 113 -0.31 4.84 -18.62
N ARG A 114 0.57 4.15 -17.87
CA ARG A 114 0.23 2.85 -17.30
C ARG A 114 -0.81 2.99 -16.17
N ALA A 115 -0.69 4.01 -15.36
CA ALA A 115 -1.58 4.27 -14.25
C ALA A 115 -2.98 4.73 -14.69
N SER A 116 -3.10 5.44 -15.81
CA SER A 116 -4.39 5.89 -16.37
C SER A 116 -5.32 4.72 -16.71
N LYS A 117 -4.76 3.55 -17.05
CA LYS A 117 -5.53 2.32 -17.31
C LYS A 117 -6.30 1.83 -16.09
N TRP A 118 -5.84 2.15 -14.87
CA TRP A 118 -6.55 1.78 -13.64
C TRP A 118 -7.76 2.67 -13.37
N LEU A 119 -7.74 3.94 -13.83
CA LEU A 119 -8.86 4.86 -13.66
C LEU A 119 -10.10 4.42 -14.43
N ASN A 120 -9.90 3.75 -15.58
CA ASN A 120 -10.96 3.30 -16.48
C ASN A 120 -11.36 1.82 -16.26
N SER A 121 -10.74 1.14 -15.32
CA SER A 121 -10.99 -0.29 -15.07
C SER A 121 -12.17 -0.47 -14.10
N ARG A 122 -13.24 -1.14 -14.56
CA ARG A 122 -14.42 -1.53 -13.75
C ARG A 122 -14.22 -2.83 -12.97
N ASN A 123 -13.03 -3.12 -12.49
CA ASN A 123 -12.82 -4.33 -11.72
C ASN A 123 -13.41 -4.19 -10.31
N HIS A 124 -14.29 -5.12 -9.95
CA HIS A 124 -14.76 -5.28 -8.57
C HIS A 124 -13.60 -5.68 -7.67
N ASP A 125 -13.13 -4.74 -6.88
CA ASP A 125 -12.05 -4.97 -5.94
C ASP A 125 -12.60 -5.41 -4.59
N VAL A 126 -12.22 -6.61 -4.19
CA VAL A 126 -12.59 -7.24 -2.91
C VAL A 126 -11.55 -6.97 -1.80
N SER A 127 -10.77 -5.92 -1.90
CA SER A 127 -9.61 -5.71 -1.04
C SER A 127 -9.84 -4.89 0.23
N ASP A 128 -11.08 -4.48 0.52
CA ASP A 128 -11.46 -3.94 1.82
C ASP A 128 -11.61 -5.07 2.86
N VAL A 129 -10.58 -5.90 2.97
CA VAL A 129 -10.56 -7.02 3.92
C VAL A 129 -9.80 -6.58 5.17
N VAL A 130 -10.49 -6.51 6.28
CA VAL A 130 -9.85 -6.44 7.60
C VAL A 130 -9.21 -7.80 7.87
N PRO A 131 -7.88 -7.90 8.05
CA PRO A 131 -7.22 -9.16 8.37
C PRO A 131 -7.58 -9.56 9.81
N LEU A 132 -8.59 -10.37 9.96
CA LEU A 132 -9.01 -10.90 11.26
C LEU A 132 -8.24 -12.18 11.59
N PRO A 133 -7.95 -12.47 12.88
CA PRO A 133 -7.35 -13.72 13.31
C PRO A 133 -8.19 -14.95 12.88
N LYS A 134 -7.54 -16.06 12.58
CA LYS A 134 -8.25 -17.30 12.18
C LYS A 134 -9.26 -17.80 13.23
N SER A 135 -8.99 -17.56 14.52
CA SER A 135 -9.92 -17.85 15.63
C SER A 135 -11.23 -17.10 15.48
N PHE A 136 -11.18 -15.80 15.21
CA PHE A 136 -12.33 -14.93 15.00
C PHE A 136 -13.18 -15.37 13.79
N TYR A 137 -12.55 -15.82 12.70
CA TYR A 137 -13.28 -16.39 11.55
C TYR A 137 -14.04 -17.66 11.90
N ARG A 138 -13.51 -18.53 12.79
CA ARG A 138 -14.20 -19.74 13.23
C ARG A 138 -15.44 -19.41 14.07
N GLU A 139 -15.30 -18.43 14.93
CA GLU A 139 -16.33 -17.95 15.83
C GLU A 139 -17.49 -17.32 15.04
N ILE A 140 -17.21 -16.36 14.16
CA ILE A 140 -18.23 -15.76 13.28
C ILE A 140 -18.88 -16.83 12.38
N LYS A 141 -18.11 -17.78 11.85
CA LYS A 141 -18.67 -18.86 11.02
C LYS A 141 -19.64 -19.74 11.80
N GLY A 142 -19.37 -19.98 13.09
CA GLY A 142 -20.28 -20.68 13.99
C GLY A 142 -21.61 -19.95 14.13
N VAL A 143 -21.56 -18.67 14.44
CA VAL A 143 -22.73 -17.79 14.60
C VAL A 143 -23.54 -17.68 13.29
N ILE A 144 -22.91 -17.39 12.16
CA ILE A 144 -23.60 -17.28 10.87
C ILE A 144 -24.27 -18.62 10.48
N LYS A 145 -23.62 -19.74 10.74
CA LYS A 145 -24.17 -21.06 10.43
C LYS A 145 -25.41 -21.39 11.29
N SER A 146 -25.41 -21.01 12.57
CA SER A 146 -26.53 -21.24 13.49
C SER A 146 -27.72 -20.32 13.24
N GLU A 147 -27.47 -19.04 12.90
CA GLU A 147 -28.55 -18.05 12.80
C GLU A 147 -29.10 -17.87 11.38
N VAL A 148 -28.29 -18.07 10.33
CA VAL A 148 -28.69 -17.75 8.94
C VAL A 148 -28.89 -19.00 8.07
N GLY A 149 -28.63 -20.21 8.59
CA GLY A 149 -28.90 -21.47 7.89
C GLY A 149 -28.11 -21.69 6.59
N ILE A 150 -27.02 -20.92 6.34
CA ILE A 150 -26.25 -20.98 5.10
C ILE A 150 -25.28 -22.16 5.12
N SER A 151 -25.64 -23.25 4.45
CA SER A 151 -24.80 -24.45 4.31
C SER A 151 -23.87 -24.44 3.10
N ARG A 152 -23.26 -23.32 2.74
CA ARG A 152 -22.26 -23.29 1.67
C ARG A 152 -20.84 -23.36 2.23
N THR A 153 -20.22 -24.52 2.08
CA THR A 153 -18.78 -24.72 2.31
C THR A 153 -17.99 -24.01 1.24
N TYR A 154 -17.41 -22.84 1.58
CA TYR A 154 -16.40 -22.22 0.73
C TYR A 154 -15.05 -22.91 0.94
N LYS A 155 -14.55 -23.60 -0.09
CA LYS A 155 -13.15 -24.04 -0.15
C LYS A 155 -12.27 -22.81 -0.38
N GLY A 156 -11.46 -22.43 0.60
CA GLY A 156 -10.44 -21.38 0.46
C GLY A 156 -10.88 -20.00 0.91
N TRP A 157 -10.74 -19.73 2.19
CA TRP A 157 -10.92 -18.39 2.78
C TRP A 157 -9.75 -17.48 2.41
N LYS A 158 -9.87 -16.73 1.31
CA LYS A 158 -8.93 -15.64 0.99
C LYS A 158 -9.56 -14.25 1.14
N SER A 159 -10.88 -14.14 1.22
CA SER A 159 -11.57 -12.87 1.42
C SER A 159 -12.98 -13.05 1.97
N PHE A 160 -13.41 -12.21 2.88
CA PHE A 160 -14.80 -12.07 3.29
C PHE A 160 -15.46 -11.08 2.33
N LYS A 161 -16.42 -11.51 1.53
CA LYS A 161 -17.33 -10.60 0.83
C LYS A 161 -18.48 -10.25 1.80
N TYR A 162 -18.50 -9.01 2.24
CA TYR A 162 -19.68 -8.47 2.90
C TYR A 162 -20.75 -8.29 1.82
N ALA A 163 -21.72 -9.16 1.76
CA ALA A 163 -22.94 -8.92 1.02
C ALA A 163 -23.85 -8.08 1.93
N GLY A 164 -23.61 -6.79 1.99
CA GLY A 164 -24.49 -5.84 2.64
C GLY A 164 -25.66 -5.55 1.72
N ASN A 165 -26.73 -6.26 1.88
CA ASN A 165 -28.09 -5.78 1.65
C ASN A 165 -28.88 -6.20 2.88
N ILE A 166 -28.86 -5.36 3.89
CA ILE A 166 -29.92 -5.34 4.88
C ILE A 166 -30.76 -4.14 4.46
N GLY A 167 -31.95 -4.45 3.88
CA GLY A 167 -33.01 -3.52 3.61
C GLY A 167 -33.55 -2.91 4.90
#